data_b682637ab0a4086c3ea6848d28185d0d
#
_entry.id   b682637ab0a4086c3ea6848d28185d0d
#
_cell.length_a   1.000
_cell.length_b   1.000
_cell.length_c   1.000
_cell.angle_alpha   90.00
_cell.angle_beta   90.00
_cell.angle_gamma   90.00
#
_symmetry.space_group_name_H-M   'P 1'
#
loop_
_entity.id
_entity.type
_entity.pdbx_description
1 polymer ?
#
loop_
_entity_poly.entity_id
_entity_poly.type
_entity_poly.pdbx_seq_one_letter_code
_entity_poly.pdbx_strand_id
1 'polypeptide(L)'
;RYTESKLTKYADVLLAELGQGTVDWQPNFDGSLDEPMVLPAQVPNLLLNGTTGIAVGMATDIPPHNLREVVNATIHLLDHPDAAIDALCVHIQAPDFPTDAEITTSPEEVRDIYRTGRGSIRMRAAWHREDGAVVLHALPYQVSGSKVLEQIAAQMQAKKLPRVSDLRDESDHEHPTRLVIVPRSNRVDLDAMMSHLFATTDLERTYRVNLNVIGMNGRPGVRSLDMLLRDWVQFRRQTVRRRLEYRLERVLCLL
;
A
#
# COMPACT_ATOMS: atom_id res chain seq x y z
N ARG A 1 7.78 26.25 10.70
CA ARG A 1 7.36 25.98 12.05
C ARG A 1 7.50 24.48 12.32
N TYR A 2 8.30 24.12 13.30
CA TYR A 2 8.66 22.74 13.59
C TYR A 2 7.86 22.26 14.78
N THR A 3 7.24 21.09 14.63
CA THR A 3 6.57 20.38 15.71
C THR A 3 7.42 19.22 16.15
N GLU A 4 7.30 18.80 17.39
CA GLU A 4 7.97 17.61 17.89
C GLU A 4 7.52 16.38 17.09
N SER A 5 8.49 15.53 16.73
CA SER A 5 8.23 14.24 16.13
C SER A 5 8.41 13.16 17.19
N LYS A 6 7.48 12.21 17.24
CA LYS A 6 7.51 11.09 18.18
C LYS A 6 7.29 9.79 17.43
N LEU A 7 8.08 8.78 17.76
CA LEU A 7 7.91 7.44 17.21
C LEU A 7 6.57 6.85 17.67
N THR A 8 5.90 6.16 16.76
CA THR A 8 4.70 5.37 17.08
C THR A 8 5.12 4.04 17.72
N LYS A 9 4.18 3.35 18.39
CA LYS A 9 4.42 2.00 18.91
C LYS A 9 4.83 1.00 17.82
N TYR A 10 4.40 1.22 16.58
CA TYR A 10 4.79 0.39 15.46
C TYR A 10 6.28 0.50 15.12
N ALA A 11 6.91 1.63 15.39
CA ALA A 11 8.34 1.81 15.19
C ALA A 11 9.18 0.81 16.01
N ASP A 12 8.68 0.37 17.19
CA ASP A 12 9.36 -0.62 18.02
C ASP A 12 9.54 -1.96 17.28
N VAL A 13 8.58 -2.34 16.43
CA VAL A 13 8.66 -3.58 15.61
C VAL A 13 9.81 -3.51 14.60
N LEU A 14 10.16 -2.32 14.15
CA LEU A 14 11.23 -2.08 13.19
C LEU A 14 12.61 -1.89 13.86
N LEU A 15 12.63 -1.34 15.07
CA LEU A 15 13.84 -0.83 15.72
C LEU A 15 14.30 -1.65 16.94
N ALA A 16 13.43 -2.47 17.52
CA ALA A 16 13.68 -3.16 18.81
C ALA A 16 14.98 -3.96 18.89
N GLU A 17 15.47 -4.47 17.78
CA GLU A 17 16.67 -5.30 17.72
C GLU A 17 17.93 -4.54 17.29
N LEU A 18 17.87 -3.24 17.03
CA LEU A 18 18.98 -2.42 16.51
C LEU A 18 20.26 -2.50 17.37
N GLY A 19 20.11 -2.42 18.70
CA GLY A 19 21.24 -2.48 19.64
C GLY A 19 21.76 -3.89 19.94
N GLN A 20 21.36 -4.91 19.15
CA GLN A 20 21.66 -6.32 19.43
C GLN A 20 22.58 -6.96 18.38
N GLY A 21 23.46 -6.17 17.74
CA GLY A 21 24.42 -6.66 16.75
C GLY A 21 23.80 -7.16 15.42
N THR A 22 22.56 -6.81 15.16
CA THR A 22 21.75 -7.34 14.05
C THR A 22 22.03 -6.70 12.71
N VAL A 23 22.57 -5.48 12.69
CA VAL A 23 22.77 -4.65 11.49
C VAL A 23 24.19 -4.10 11.43
N ASP A 24 24.60 -3.74 10.24
CA ASP A 24 25.82 -2.98 10.00
C ASP A 24 25.50 -1.49 10.03
N TRP A 25 26.46 -0.68 10.46
CA TRP A 25 26.34 0.74 10.63
C TRP A 25 27.23 1.47 9.61
N GLN A 26 26.79 2.65 9.21
CA GLN A 26 27.55 3.55 8.33
C GLN A 26 27.42 4.99 8.87
N PRO A 27 28.40 5.86 8.57
CA PRO A 27 28.25 7.29 8.88
C PRO A 27 27.02 7.88 8.18
N ASN A 28 26.29 8.75 8.89
CA ASN A 28 25.22 9.54 8.30
C ASN A 28 25.77 10.58 7.31
N PHE A 29 24.88 11.36 6.68
CA PHE A 29 25.24 12.29 5.61
C PHE A 29 26.37 13.30 5.98
N ASP A 30 26.40 13.80 7.22
CA ASP A 30 27.39 14.76 7.70
C ASP A 30 28.56 14.10 8.50
N GLY A 31 28.50 12.78 8.67
CA GLY A 31 29.50 12.02 9.42
C GLY A 31 29.52 12.28 10.92
N SER A 32 28.50 12.94 11.45
CA SER A 32 28.40 13.27 12.89
C SER A 32 27.93 12.11 13.75
N LEU A 33 27.16 11.19 13.16
CA LEU A 33 26.55 10.02 13.81
C LEU A 33 26.60 8.81 12.86
N ASP A 34 26.47 7.63 13.43
CA ASP A 34 26.26 6.41 12.65
C ASP A 34 24.76 6.09 12.51
N GLU A 35 24.40 5.61 11.34
CA GLU A 35 23.05 5.13 11.01
C GLU A 35 23.09 3.66 10.57
N PRO A 36 22.03 2.87 10.83
CA PRO A 36 21.97 1.49 10.37
C PRO A 36 21.79 1.43 8.86
N MET A 37 22.56 0.56 8.18
CA MET A 37 22.42 0.35 6.73
C MET A 37 21.06 -0.21 6.36
N VAL A 38 20.43 -1.02 7.23
CA VAL A 38 19.10 -1.60 7.10
C VAL A 38 18.46 -1.73 8.48
N LEU A 39 17.14 -1.72 8.55
CA LEU A 39 16.44 -1.97 9.81
C LEU A 39 16.22 -3.47 10.03
N PRO A 40 16.40 -3.98 11.28
CA PRO A 40 16.18 -5.38 11.62
C PRO A 40 14.69 -5.68 11.80
N ALA A 41 13.87 -5.27 10.84
CA ALA A 41 12.42 -5.33 10.93
C ALA A 41 11.91 -6.75 11.24
N GLN A 42 11.03 -6.86 12.21
CA GLN A 42 10.43 -8.13 12.63
C GLN A 42 9.30 -8.60 11.71
N VAL A 43 8.86 -7.74 10.81
CA VAL A 43 7.81 -8.00 9.80
C VAL A 43 8.28 -7.53 8.43
N PRO A 44 7.75 -8.07 7.33
CA PRO A 44 8.10 -7.63 5.97
C PRO A 44 7.49 -6.27 5.65
N ASN A 45 8.01 -5.22 6.31
CA ASN A 45 7.45 -3.87 6.29
C ASN A 45 7.34 -3.26 4.89
N LEU A 46 8.22 -3.67 3.96
CA LEU A 46 8.14 -3.23 2.57
C LEU A 46 6.78 -3.54 1.93
N LEU A 47 6.24 -4.73 2.18
CA LEU A 47 4.91 -5.12 1.68
C LEU A 47 3.79 -4.49 2.50
N LEU A 48 3.96 -4.38 3.82
CA LEU A 48 2.91 -3.85 4.70
C LEU A 48 2.65 -2.37 4.47
N ASN A 49 3.72 -1.58 4.42
CA ASN A 49 3.62 -0.14 4.24
C ASN A 49 3.51 0.26 2.75
N GLY A 50 4.02 -0.57 1.87
CA GLY A 50 4.27 -0.18 0.50
C GLY A 50 5.33 0.91 0.36
N THR A 51 5.70 1.23 -0.85
CA THR A 51 6.62 2.34 -1.13
C THR A 51 6.48 2.80 -2.58
N THR A 52 6.68 4.08 -2.80
CA THR A 52 6.79 4.69 -4.12
C THR A 52 8.05 5.53 -4.14
N GLY A 53 8.88 5.32 -5.16
CA GLY A 53 10.13 6.08 -5.30
C GLY A 53 10.63 6.11 -6.74
N ILE A 54 11.27 7.21 -7.09
CA ILE A 54 11.87 7.43 -8.41
C ILE A 54 13.35 7.73 -8.20
N ALA A 55 14.19 6.85 -8.71
CA ALA A 55 15.64 7.04 -8.77
C ALA A 55 16.09 7.21 -10.22
N VAL A 56 17.33 7.60 -10.42
CA VAL A 56 17.90 7.70 -11.78
C VAL A 56 17.98 6.29 -12.40
N GLY A 57 17.26 6.09 -13.50
CA GLY A 57 17.22 4.83 -14.23
C GLY A 57 16.33 3.74 -13.64
N MET A 58 15.65 3.96 -12.49
CA MET A 58 14.74 2.99 -11.91
C MET A 58 13.61 3.64 -11.12
N ALA A 59 12.48 2.94 -11.01
CA ALA A 59 11.37 3.34 -10.17
C ALA A 59 10.85 2.10 -9.43
N THR A 60 10.25 2.34 -8.26
CA THR A 60 9.53 1.33 -7.48
C THR A 60 8.14 1.85 -7.15
N ASP A 61 7.15 0.98 -7.25
CA ASP A 61 5.76 1.24 -6.87
C ASP A 61 5.19 -0.04 -6.24
N ILE A 62 5.35 -0.18 -4.95
CA ILE A 62 4.89 -1.33 -4.17
C ILE A 62 3.66 -0.89 -3.39
N PRO A 63 2.47 -1.44 -3.68
CA PRO A 63 1.27 -1.13 -2.93
C PRO A 63 1.33 -1.74 -1.52
N PRO A 64 0.62 -1.15 -0.54
CA PRO A 64 0.50 -1.72 0.80
C PRO A 64 -0.35 -3.00 0.80
N HIS A 65 -0.10 -3.86 1.78
CA HIS A 65 -0.80 -5.15 1.95
C HIS A 65 -1.25 -5.35 3.39
N ASN A 66 -2.25 -6.19 3.57
CA ASN A 66 -2.80 -6.52 4.88
C ASN A 66 -1.80 -7.31 5.73
N LEU A 67 -1.60 -6.88 6.98
CA LEU A 67 -0.65 -7.51 7.91
C LEU A 67 -0.95 -9.00 8.13
N ARG A 68 -2.21 -9.36 8.34
CA ARG A 68 -2.60 -10.76 8.62
C ARG A 68 -2.35 -11.65 7.41
N GLU A 69 -2.68 -11.17 6.23
CA GLU A 69 -2.47 -11.88 4.96
C GLU A 69 -0.98 -12.14 4.72
N VAL A 70 -0.17 -11.09 4.85
CA VAL A 70 1.29 -11.19 4.65
C VAL A 70 1.93 -12.12 5.68
N VAL A 71 1.51 -12.03 6.95
CA VAL A 71 2.02 -12.93 8.01
C VAL A 71 1.61 -14.37 7.74
N ASN A 72 0.35 -14.64 7.37
CA ASN A 72 -0.12 -15.99 7.05
C ASN A 72 0.64 -16.58 5.85
N ALA A 73 0.84 -15.80 4.80
CA ALA A 73 1.66 -16.21 3.65
C ALA A 73 3.11 -16.51 4.04
N THR A 74 3.67 -15.70 4.95
CA THR A 74 5.04 -15.90 5.43
C THR A 74 5.15 -17.16 6.30
N ILE A 75 4.18 -17.44 7.16
CA ILE A 75 4.12 -18.68 7.95
C ILE A 75 4.00 -19.88 7.01
N HIS A 76 3.09 -19.81 6.04
CA HIS A 76 2.94 -20.87 5.03
C HIS A 76 4.26 -21.15 4.29
N LEU A 77 5.01 -20.11 3.94
CA LEU A 77 6.30 -20.24 3.29
C LEU A 77 7.39 -20.83 4.21
N LEU A 78 7.32 -20.58 5.52
CA LEU A 78 8.21 -21.19 6.50
C LEU A 78 7.97 -22.70 6.65
N ASP A 79 6.69 -23.10 6.66
CA ASP A 79 6.29 -24.50 6.75
C ASP A 79 6.50 -25.26 5.44
N HIS A 80 6.36 -24.56 4.31
CA HIS A 80 6.50 -25.09 2.95
C HIS A 80 7.47 -24.24 2.12
N PRO A 81 8.80 -24.41 2.29
CA PRO A 81 9.82 -23.57 1.63
C PRO A 81 9.74 -23.55 0.11
N ASP A 82 9.21 -24.60 -0.50
CA ASP A 82 9.04 -24.72 -1.95
C ASP A 82 7.66 -24.32 -2.46
N ALA A 83 6.82 -23.71 -1.60
CA ALA A 83 5.48 -23.29 -1.98
C ALA A 83 5.49 -22.42 -3.24
N ALA A 84 4.64 -22.76 -4.20
CA ALA A 84 4.47 -21.96 -5.41
C ALA A 84 3.74 -20.64 -5.09
N ILE A 85 3.90 -19.64 -5.96
CA ILE A 85 3.27 -18.33 -5.78
C ILE A 85 1.74 -18.42 -5.64
N ASP A 86 1.11 -19.34 -6.33
CA ASP A 86 -0.35 -19.52 -6.26
C ASP A 86 -0.82 -19.92 -4.86
N ALA A 87 0.00 -20.70 -4.11
CA ALA A 87 -0.29 -21.03 -2.71
C ALA A 87 -0.18 -19.81 -1.79
N LEU A 88 0.72 -18.87 -2.07
CA LEU A 88 0.86 -17.63 -1.33
C LEU A 88 -0.29 -16.65 -1.65
N CYS A 89 -0.76 -16.66 -2.89
CA CYS A 89 -1.91 -15.84 -3.33
C CYS A 89 -3.25 -16.30 -2.73
N VAL A 90 -3.31 -17.49 -2.12
CA VAL A 90 -4.47 -17.89 -1.30
C VAL A 90 -4.58 -17.01 -0.04
N HIS A 91 -3.43 -16.60 0.50
CA HIS A 91 -3.35 -15.74 1.68
C HIS A 91 -3.38 -14.26 1.32
N ILE A 92 -2.61 -13.84 0.30
CA ILE A 92 -2.51 -12.45 -0.18
C ILE A 92 -3.30 -12.35 -1.48
N GLN A 93 -4.56 -11.96 -1.39
CA GLN A 93 -5.48 -11.94 -2.54
C GLN A 93 -5.28 -10.69 -3.41
N ALA A 94 -5.05 -9.53 -2.77
CA ALA A 94 -4.84 -8.25 -3.44
C ALA A 94 -4.10 -7.28 -2.49
N PRO A 95 -3.59 -6.14 -2.98
CA PRO A 95 -3.15 -5.06 -2.11
C PRO A 95 -4.28 -4.53 -1.23
N ASP A 96 -3.90 -4.05 -0.04
CA ASP A 96 -4.82 -3.47 0.95
C ASP A 96 -4.48 -1.98 1.12
N PHE A 97 -5.17 -1.14 0.35
CA PHE A 97 -4.99 0.30 0.42
C PHE A 97 -5.73 0.89 1.62
N PRO A 98 -5.26 2.00 2.22
CA PRO A 98 -5.88 2.61 3.40
C PRO A 98 -7.16 3.41 3.06
N THR A 99 -7.96 2.92 2.14
CA THR A 99 -9.28 3.44 1.76
C THR A 99 -10.22 2.27 1.52
N ASP A 100 -11.52 2.48 1.75
CA ASP A 100 -12.56 1.48 1.51
C ASP A 100 -13.02 1.43 0.04
N ALA A 101 -12.19 1.91 -0.88
CA ALA A 101 -12.47 1.88 -2.31
C ALA A 101 -12.32 0.46 -2.88
N GLU A 102 -13.01 0.19 -3.96
CA GLU A 102 -13.08 -1.14 -4.58
C GLU A 102 -11.94 -1.36 -5.58
N ILE A 103 -11.24 -2.50 -5.49
CA ILE A 103 -10.33 -2.96 -6.54
C ILE A 103 -11.15 -3.65 -7.63
N THR A 104 -11.09 -3.11 -8.84
CA THR A 104 -11.83 -3.64 -10.01
C THR A 104 -10.97 -4.50 -10.93
N THR A 105 -9.67 -4.61 -10.66
CA THR A 105 -8.76 -5.53 -11.34
C THR A 105 -9.14 -6.97 -10.98
N SER A 106 -9.19 -7.85 -11.97
CA SER A 106 -9.59 -9.24 -11.72
C SER A 106 -8.57 -9.99 -10.84
N PRO A 107 -8.99 -10.98 -10.04
CA PRO A 107 -8.08 -11.79 -9.22
C PRO A 107 -6.99 -12.49 -10.04
N GLU A 108 -7.26 -12.81 -11.30
CA GLU A 108 -6.27 -13.42 -12.21
C GLU A 108 -5.20 -12.42 -12.61
N GLU A 109 -5.59 -11.22 -12.99
CA GLU A 109 -4.66 -10.12 -13.30
C GLU A 109 -3.80 -9.75 -12.07
N VAL A 110 -4.37 -9.75 -10.87
CA VAL A 110 -3.61 -9.51 -9.62
C VAL A 110 -2.57 -10.60 -9.40
N ARG A 111 -2.92 -11.87 -9.61
CA ARG A 111 -1.95 -12.99 -9.53
C ARG A 111 -0.83 -12.86 -10.55
N ASP A 112 -1.13 -12.44 -11.76
CA ASP A 112 -0.12 -12.20 -12.79
C ASP A 112 0.81 -11.02 -12.42
N ILE A 113 0.28 -9.97 -11.81
CA ILE A 113 1.09 -8.89 -11.25
C ILE A 113 2.04 -9.42 -10.17
N TYR A 114 1.57 -10.25 -9.26
CA TYR A 114 2.40 -10.86 -8.22
C TYR A 114 3.45 -11.83 -8.78
N ARG A 115 3.13 -12.54 -9.86
CA ARG A 115 4.05 -13.46 -10.54
C ARG A 115 5.14 -12.70 -11.32
N THR A 116 4.79 -11.63 -12.00
CA THR A 116 5.72 -10.87 -12.84
C THR A 116 6.42 -9.72 -12.11
N GLY A 117 5.86 -9.29 -10.97
CA GLY A 117 6.30 -8.11 -10.24
C GLY A 117 5.95 -6.78 -10.91
N ARG A 118 5.12 -6.78 -11.96
CA ARG A 118 4.74 -5.59 -12.72
C ARG A 118 3.29 -5.65 -13.16
N GLY A 119 2.66 -4.48 -13.21
CA GLY A 119 1.31 -4.33 -13.74
C GLY A 119 0.64 -3.05 -13.27
N SER A 120 -0.67 -3.09 -13.22
CA SER A 120 -1.47 -1.97 -12.74
C SER A 120 -2.74 -2.46 -12.06
N ILE A 121 -3.13 -1.77 -11.00
CA ILE A 121 -4.34 -2.04 -10.22
C ILE A 121 -5.30 -0.89 -10.41
N ARG A 122 -6.53 -1.21 -10.75
CA ARG A 122 -7.63 -0.27 -10.88
C ARG A 122 -8.45 -0.22 -9.61
N MET A 123 -8.65 0.99 -9.10
CA MET A 123 -9.52 1.23 -7.94
C MET A 123 -10.63 2.19 -8.33
N ARG A 124 -11.80 1.92 -7.79
CA ARG A 124 -13.02 2.68 -8.00
C ARG A 124 -13.60 3.13 -6.68
N ALA A 125 -14.14 4.37 -6.65
CA ALA A 125 -14.86 4.89 -5.49
C ALA A 125 -16.05 4.00 -5.13
N ALA A 126 -16.25 3.78 -3.84
CA ALA A 126 -17.43 3.10 -3.34
C ALA A 126 -18.56 4.10 -3.10
N TRP A 127 -19.78 3.70 -3.45
CA TRP A 127 -20.94 4.55 -3.37
C TRP A 127 -22.22 3.75 -3.08
N HIS A 128 -23.22 4.44 -2.58
CA HIS A 128 -24.57 3.87 -2.39
C HIS A 128 -25.64 4.90 -2.75
N ARG A 129 -26.88 4.45 -2.82
CA ARG A 129 -28.05 5.29 -3.05
C ARG A 129 -28.67 5.67 -1.71
N GLU A 130 -28.91 6.96 -1.52
CA GLU A 130 -29.56 7.49 -0.32
C GLU A 130 -30.50 8.63 -0.73
N ASP A 131 -31.76 8.54 -0.38
CA ASP A 131 -32.82 9.55 -0.66
C ASP A 131 -32.88 10.02 -2.13
N GLY A 132 -32.58 9.10 -3.06
CA GLY A 132 -32.56 9.41 -4.50
C GLY A 132 -31.28 10.08 -5.00
N ALA A 133 -30.32 10.34 -4.12
CA ALA A 133 -28.99 10.83 -4.46
C ALA A 133 -27.95 9.70 -4.47
N VAL A 134 -26.77 9.99 -5.00
CA VAL A 134 -25.57 9.15 -4.90
C VAL A 134 -24.69 9.69 -3.80
N VAL A 135 -24.33 8.85 -2.86
CA VAL A 135 -23.39 9.15 -1.77
C VAL A 135 -22.11 8.37 -1.99
N LEU A 136 -21.00 9.07 -2.20
CA LEU A 136 -19.68 8.49 -2.25
C LEU A 136 -19.12 8.45 -0.82
N HIS A 137 -18.78 7.28 -0.31
CA HIS A 137 -18.27 7.08 1.04
C HIS A 137 -16.81 6.62 1.09
N ALA A 138 -16.23 6.25 -0.07
CA ALA A 138 -14.82 5.96 -0.18
C ALA A 138 -14.28 6.39 -1.55
N LEU A 139 -13.08 6.95 -1.57
CA LEU A 139 -12.39 7.40 -2.77
C LEU A 139 -11.15 6.52 -3.03
N PRO A 140 -10.71 6.39 -4.29
CA PRO A 140 -9.45 5.75 -4.60
C PRO A 140 -8.28 6.39 -3.83
N TYR A 141 -7.26 5.59 -3.53
CA TYR A 141 -6.11 6.02 -2.74
C TYR A 141 -5.46 7.30 -3.28
N GLN A 142 -5.14 8.25 -2.40
CA GLN A 142 -4.55 9.56 -2.74
C GLN A 142 -5.43 10.44 -3.66
N VAL A 143 -6.73 10.20 -3.72
CA VAL A 143 -7.68 11.05 -4.42
C VAL A 143 -8.34 12.01 -3.43
N SER A 144 -8.30 13.30 -3.74
CA SER A 144 -8.96 14.34 -2.93
C SER A 144 -10.43 14.49 -3.33
N GLY A 145 -11.33 14.54 -2.35
CA GLY A 145 -12.76 14.81 -2.57
C GLY A 145 -12.99 16.14 -3.26
N SER A 146 -12.30 17.19 -2.86
CA SER A 146 -12.40 18.52 -3.49
C SER A 146 -12.06 18.48 -4.97
N LYS A 147 -11.00 17.75 -5.35
CA LYS A 147 -10.60 17.60 -6.76
C LYS A 147 -11.67 16.86 -7.57
N VAL A 148 -12.27 15.83 -7.00
CA VAL A 148 -13.38 15.10 -7.65
C VAL A 148 -14.56 16.01 -7.87
N LEU A 149 -14.97 16.78 -6.85
CA LEU A 149 -16.07 17.74 -6.98
C LEU A 149 -15.79 18.82 -8.03
N GLU A 150 -14.57 19.34 -8.08
CA GLU A 150 -14.13 20.28 -9.13
C GLU A 150 -14.25 19.66 -10.53
N GLN A 151 -13.81 18.41 -10.72
CA GLN A 151 -13.93 17.72 -12.00
C GLN A 151 -15.39 17.53 -12.44
N ILE A 152 -16.27 17.16 -11.50
CA ILE A 152 -17.70 17.00 -11.78
C ILE A 152 -18.34 18.36 -12.06
N ALA A 153 -18.05 19.39 -11.25
CA ALA A 153 -18.57 20.74 -11.45
C ALA A 153 -18.15 21.33 -12.81
N ALA A 154 -16.90 21.11 -13.22
CA ALA A 154 -16.43 21.53 -14.54
C ALA A 154 -17.22 20.87 -15.69
N GLN A 155 -17.58 19.59 -15.55
CA GLN A 155 -18.43 18.91 -16.54
C GLN A 155 -19.87 19.45 -16.55
N MET A 156 -20.41 19.79 -15.38
CA MET A 156 -21.74 20.43 -15.27
C MET A 156 -21.77 21.79 -15.96
N GLN A 157 -20.75 22.62 -15.72
CA GLN A 157 -20.60 23.93 -16.37
C GLN A 157 -20.46 23.82 -17.89
N ALA A 158 -19.69 22.83 -18.34
CA ALA A 158 -19.52 22.52 -19.77
C ALA A 158 -20.76 21.85 -20.40
N LYS A 159 -21.87 21.68 -19.64
CA LYS A 159 -23.11 21.00 -20.07
C LYS A 159 -22.91 19.55 -20.54
N LYS A 160 -21.80 18.93 -20.15
CA LYS A 160 -21.49 17.52 -20.45
C LYS A 160 -22.17 16.54 -19.51
N LEU A 161 -22.65 17.03 -18.35
CA LEU A 161 -23.31 16.24 -17.31
C LEU A 161 -24.70 16.80 -16.95
N PRO A 162 -25.68 16.77 -17.88
CA PRO A 162 -27.00 17.36 -17.68
C PRO A 162 -27.86 16.62 -16.64
N ARG A 163 -27.43 15.45 -16.22
CA ARG A 163 -28.15 14.56 -15.29
C ARG A 163 -27.94 14.93 -13.81
N VAL A 164 -26.92 15.75 -13.48
CA VAL A 164 -26.63 16.22 -12.12
C VAL A 164 -27.20 17.62 -11.92
N SER A 165 -27.85 17.84 -10.77
CA SER A 165 -28.38 19.15 -10.39
C SER A 165 -27.52 19.85 -9.36
N ASP A 166 -26.95 19.12 -8.41
CA ASP A 166 -26.20 19.68 -7.28
C ASP A 166 -25.09 18.74 -6.80
N LEU A 167 -24.07 19.31 -6.18
CA LEU A 167 -22.94 18.61 -5.56
C LEU A 167 -22.73 19.18 -4.17
N ARG A 168 -22.55 18.28 -3.19
CA ARG A 168 -22.30 18.68 -1.80
C ARG A 168 -21.13 17.88 -1.23
N ASP A 169 -20.33 18.55 -0.41
CA ASP A 169 -19.37 17.90 0.49
C ASP A 169 -19.99 17.93 1.89
N GLU A 170 -20.43 16.78 2.35
CA GLU A 170 -21.01 16.56 3.67
C GLU A 170 -20.04 15.77 4.57
N SER A 171 -18.75 15.75 4.22
CA SER A 171 -17.73 15.07 5.00
C SER A 171 -17.54 15.73 6.36
N ASP A 172 -17.45 14.92 7.41
CA ASP A 172 -17.23 15.35 8.79
C ASP A 172 -16.26 14.40 9.51
N HIS A 173 -16.14 14.49 10.83
CA HIS A 173 -15.24 13.65 11.62
C HIS A 173 -15.75 12.21 11.81
N GLU A 174 -17.07 11.98 11.69
CA GLU A 174 -17.70 10.65 11.74
C GLU A 174 -17.70 9.99 10.36
N HIS A 175 -17.87 10.80 9.31
CA HIS A 175 -17.86 10.38 7.91
C HIS A 175 -16.78 11.17 7.14
N PRO A 176 -15.51 10.76 7.23
CA PRO A 176 -14.39 11.49 6.63
C PRO A 176 -14.48 11.67 5.11
N THR A 177 -15.30 10.85 4.46
CA THR A 177 -15.64 10.96 3.04
C THR A 177 -17.14 10.79 2.88
N ARG A 178 -17.84 11.88 2.59
CA ARG A 178 -19.26 11.88 2.27
C ARG A 178 -19.53 12.94 1.20
N LEU A 179 -19.41 12.54 -0.06
CA LEU A 179 -19.68 13.41 -1.20
C LEU A 179 -21.04 13.04 -1.78
N VAL A 180 -21.94 13.99 -1.88
CA VAL A 180 -23.30 13.77 -2.34
C VAL A 180 -23.50 14.37 -3.73
N ILE A 181 -23.94 13.54 -4.67
CA ILE A 181 -24.28 13.92 -6.04
C ILE A 181 -25.79 13.82 -6.19
N VAL A 182 -26.43 14.96 -6.38
CA VAL A 182 -27.89 15.04 -6.51
C VAL A 182 -28.29 14.98 -7.99
N PRO A 183 -29.04 13.96 -8.42
CA PRO A 183 -29.52 13.90 -9.80
C PRO A 183 -30.61 14.93 -10.05
N ARG A 184 -30.77 15.35 -11.29
CA ARG A 184 -31.77 16.34 -11.70
C ARG A 184 -33.23 15.85 -11.54
N SER A 185 -33.46 14.56 -11.58
CA SER A 185 -34.74 13.93 -11.35
C SER A 185 -34.60 12.48 -10.93
N ASN A 186 -35.62 11.93 -10.27
CA ASN A 186 -35.65 10.53 -9.85
C ASN A 186 -35.69 9.52 -11.01
N ARG A 187 -35.80 10.02 -12.27
CA ARG A 187 -35.79 9.17 -13.48
C ARG A 187 -34.40 9.00 -14.06
N VAL A 188 -33.39 9.64 -13.47
CA VAL A 188 -32.00 9.49 -13.93
C VAL A 188 -31.52 8.09 -13.60
N ASP A 189 -30.96 7.42 -14.61
CA ASP A 189 -30.23 6.17 -14.41
C ASP A 189 -28.89 6.50 -13.68
N LEU A 190 -28.87 6.19 -12.38
CA LEU A 190 -27.71 6.48 -11.51
C LEU A 190 -26.51 5.60 -11.88
N ASP A 191 -26.73 4.34 -12.29
CA ASP A 191 -25.62 3.45 -12.65
C ASP A 191 -24.94 3.90 -13.96
N ALA A 192 -25.72 4.34 -14.93
CA ALA A 192 -25.19 4.93 -16.15
C ALA A 192 -24.49 6.28 -15.91
N MET A 193 -24.99 7.08 -14.97
CA MET A 193 -24.33 8.31 -14.54
C MET A 193 -23.00 8.02 -13.85
N MET A 194 -22.96 7.07 -12.91
CA MET A 194 -21.74 6.68 -12.22
C MET A 194 -20.72 6.06 -13.17
N SER A 195 -21.15 5.24 -14.13
CA SER A 195 -20.27 4.68 -15.15
C SER A 195 -19.59 5.78 -15.99
N HIS A 196 -20.32 6.84 -16.32
CA HIS A 196 -19.75 8.02 -16.98
C HIS A 196 -18.73 8.75 -16.08
N LEU A 197 -19.05 8.94 -14.80
CA LEU A 197 -18.17 9.61 -13.85
C LEU A 197 -16.90 8.81 -13.58
N PHE A 198 -16.97 7.50 -13.49
CA PHE A 198 -15.80 6.63 -13.39
C PHE A 198 -14.87 6.77 -14.60
N ALA A 199 -15.44 6.88 -15.80
CA ALA A 199 -14.64 7.01 -17.02
C ALA A 199 -14.02 8.42 -17.22
N THR A 200 -14.54 9.45 -16.53
CA THR A 200 -14.21 10.86 -16.84
C THR A 200 -13.64 11.64 -15.66
N THR A 201 -13.54 11.03 -14.48
CA THR A 201 -13.03 11.67 -13.26
C THR A 201 -12.08 10.74 -12.51
N ASP A 202 -11.44 11.26 -11.46
CA ASP A 202 -10.58 10.46 -10.55
C ASP A 202 -11.39 9.52 -9.62
N LEU A 203 -12.69 9.34 -9.83
CA LEU A 203 -13.50 8.33 -9.12
C LEU A 203 -13.13 6.89 -9.50
N GLU A 204 -12.49 6.68 -10.62
CA GLU A 204 -11.75 5.47 -10.94
C GLU A 204 -10.31 5.86 -11.30
N ARG A 205 -9.34 5.16 -10.72
CA ARG A 205 -7.93 5.44 -10.93
C ARG A 205 -7.12 4.17 -11.05
N THR A 206 -6.11 4.24 -11.91
CA THR A 206 -5.16 3.14 -12.12
C THR A 206 -3.86 3.44 -11.38
N TYR A 207 -3.38 2.49 -10.60
CA TYR A 207 -2.13 2.53 -9.86
C TYR A 207 -1.14 1.57 -10.50
N ARG A 208 0.03 2.07 -10.81
CA ARG A 208 1.12 1.24 -11.29
C ARG A 208 1.63 0.36 -10.17
N VAL A 209 1.99 -0.87 -10.50
CA VAL A 209 2.71 -1.79 -9.63
C VAL A 209 4.04 -2.13 -10.27
N ASN A 210 5.12 -1.96 -9.52
CA ASN A 210 6.47 -2.31 -9.93
C ASN A 210 7.26 -2.72 -8.69
N LEU A 211 7.37 -4.02 -8.47
CA LEU A 211 8.06 -4.61 -7.32
C LEU A 211 9.58 -4.62 -7.54
N ASN A 212 10.12 -3.46 -7.84
CA ASN A 212 11.55 -3.26 -8.05
C ASN A 212 12.23 -2.94 -6.72
N VAL A 213 13.10 -3.82 -6.27
CA VAL A 213 13.76 -3.75 -4.96
C VAL A 213 15.22 -4.07 -5.08
N ILE A 214 16.00 -3.66 -4.07
CA ILE A 214 17.37 -4.12 -3.88
C ILE A 214 17.31 -5.48 -3.19
N GLY A 215 17.70 -6.53 -3.91
CA GLY A 215 17.71 -7.89 -3.36
C GLY A 215 18.86 -8.16 -2.39
N MET A 216 18.91 -9.35 -1.82
CA MET A 216 19.97 -9.80 -0.90
C MET A 216 21.39 -9.72 -1.49
N ASN A 217 21.50 -9.67 -2.81
CA ASN A 217 22.78 -9.50 -3.54
C ASN A 217 23.20 -8.03 -3.72
N GLY A 218 22.47 -7.07 -3.11
CA GLY A 218 22.72 -5.63 -3.23
C GLY A 218 22.39 -5.04 -4.60
N ARG A 219 21.74 -5.78 -5.49
CA ARG A 219 21.41 -5.32 -6.84
C ARG A 219 19.90 -5.04 -6.97
N PRO A 220 19.53 -3.93 -7.62
CA PRO A 220 18.14 -3.65 -7.93
C PRO A 220 17.60 -4.63 -8.97
N GLY A 221 16.34 -4.98 -8.84
CA GLY A 221 15.65 -5.84 -9.79
C GLY A 221 14.18 -6.02 -9.45
N VAL A 222 13.38 -6.30 -10.45
CA VAL A 222 11.96 -6.63 -10.25
C VAL A 222 11.86 -8.06 -9.71
N ARG A 223 11.08 -8.21 -8.66
CA ARG A 223 10.86 -9.47 -7.96
C ARG A 223 9.37 -9.84 -8.00
N SER A 224 9.11 -11.14 -8.07
CA SER A 224 7.77 -11.66 -7.79
C SER A 224 7.47 -11.63 -6.30
N LEU A 225 6.21 -11.76 -5.92
CA LEU A 225 5.81 -11.72 -4.51
C LEU A 225 6.47 -12.81 -3.67
N ASP A 226 6.58 -14.03 -4.21
CA ASP A 226 7.24 -15.15 -3.53
C ASP A 226 8.74 -14.89 -3.34
N MET A 227 9.41 -14.30 -4.33
CA MET A 227 10.82 -13.92 -4.19
C MET A 227 11.03 -12.86 -3.11
N LEU A 228 10.13 -11.86 -3.01
CA LEU A 228 10.19 -10.85 -1.96
C LEU A 228 10.05 -11.47 -0.56
N LEU A 229 9.09 -12.36 -0.39
CA LEU A 229 8.88 -13.06 0.89
C LEU A 229 10.04 -13.99 1.23
N ARG A 230 10.60 -14.71 0.25
CA ARG A 230 11.79 -15.58 0.45
C ARG A 230 13.03 -14.77 0.84
N ASP A 231 13.28 -13.65 0.14
CA ASP A 231 14.39 -12.75 0.46
C ASP A 231 14.22 -12.19 1.88
N TRP A 232 12.99 -11.81 2.27
CA TRP A 232 12.73 -11.33 3.64
C TRP A 232 12.92 -12.44 4.70
N VAL A 233 12.43 -13.66 4.45
CA VAL A 233 12.61 -14.81 5.37
C VAL A 233 14.10 -15.12 5.53
N GLN A 234 14.88 -15.11 4.45
CA GLN A 234 16.32 -15.29 4.49
C GLN A 234 17.02 -14.21 5.32
N PHE A 235 16.68 -12.93 5.05
CA PHE A 235 17.18 -11.80 5.82
C PHE A 235 16.83 -11.94 7.31
N ARG A 236 15.58 -12.28 7.63
CA ARG A 236 15.13 -12.44 9.01
C ARG A 236 15.86 -13.58 9.74
N ARG A 237 16.10 -14.70 9.07
CA ARG A 237 16.91 -15.79 9.64
C ARG A 237 18.34 -15.33 9.96
N GLN A 238 18.97 -14.58 9.09
CA GLN A 238 20.30 -14.00 9.35
C GLN A 238 20.28 -13.02 10.53
N THR A 239 19.29 -12.15 10.58
CA THR A 239 19.10 -11.17 11.67
C THR A 239 18.95 -11.87 13.03
N VAL A 240 18.10 -12.90 13.12
CA VAL A 240 17.92 -13.69 14.34
C VAL A 240 19.20 -14.41 14.75
N ARG A 241 19.93 -14.97 13.80
CA ARG A 241 21.22 -15.61 14.04
C ARG A 241 22.24 -14.64 14.63
N ARG A 242 22.42 -13.47 14.00
CA ARG A 242 23.32 -12.42 14.50
C ARG A 242 22.93 -11.95 15.91
N ARG A 243 21.64 -11.81 16.20
CA ARG A 243 21.13 -11.47 17.54
C ARG A 243 21.53 -12.52 18.57
N LEU A 244 21.40 -13.81 18.26
CA LEU A 244 21.75 -14.91 19.17
C LEU A 244 23.27 -15.01 19.38
N GLU A 245 24.06 -14.84 18.34
CA GLU A 245 25.54 -14.81 18.40
C GLU A 245 26.01 -13.65 19.30
N TYR A 246 25.48 -12.44 19.09
CA TYR A 246 25.76 -11.27 19.92
C TYR A 246 25.38 -11.52 21.40
N ARG A 247 24.22 -12.11 21.65
CA ARG A 247 23.79 -12.43 23.00
C ARG A 247 24.69 -13.46 23.68
N LEU A 248 25.08 -14.49 22.92
CA LEU A 248 26.01 -15.53 23.40
C LEU A 248 27.37 -14.92 23.80
N GLU A 249 27.94 -14.09 22.91
CA GLU A 249 29.22 -13.41 23.15
C GLU A 249 29.17 -12.58 24.44
N ARG A 250 28.09 -11.81 24.63
CA ARG A 250 27.90 -11.00 25.84
C ARG A 250 27.81 -11.85 27.11
N VAL A 251 27.14 -12.99 27.06
CA VAL A 251 27.06 -13.91 28.20
C VAL A 251 28.41 -14.51 28.54
N LEU A 252 29.16 -14.94 27.51
CA LEU A 252 30.51 -15.49 27.70
C LEU A 252 31.50 -14.47 28.26
N CYS A 253 31.34 -13.17 27.94
CA CYS A 253 32.18 -12.11 28.51
C CYS A 253 31.84 -11.80 29.99
N LEU A 254 30.73 -12.27 30.51
CA LEU A 254 30.30 -12.07 31.89
C LEU A 254 30.64 -13.24 32.82
N LEU A 255 31.08 -14.35 32.24
CA LEU A 255 31.60 -15.54 32.95
C LEU A 255 33.10 -15.45 33.17
#